data_80f58d7698a64224f699f6fdb75f9ef6
#
_entry.id   80f58d7698a64224f699f6fdb75f9ef6
#
_cell.length_a   1.000
_cell.length_b   1.000
_cell.length_c   1.000
_cell.angle_alpha   90.00
_cell.angle_beta   90.00
_cell.angle_gamma   90.00
#
_symmetry.space_group_name_H-M   'P 1'
#
loop_
_entity.id
_entity.type
_entity.pdbx_description
1 polymer ?
#
loop_
_entity_poly.entity_id
_entity_poly.type
_entity_poly.pdbx_seq_one_letter_code
_entity_poly.pdbx_strand_id
1 'polypeptide(L)'
;FIEEMWGVKLKIIDLAVSTIPSSYLLPGILSAFTCQIPDVYFHSWQSDSLGAVARVLDGSVDLALVGNTFDEPDCCFIPFCKDKLVIATPVNQHYLQYQQKMDSGTLDFSDFLREPFIMRETGSGTKKEIDRYLEKRNIPASSLHIVARMNDLEAIRKSVAGGLGISILSACSAKDLADTHQILMFPLNHESAMRTFYIVYSKNRILKPHVKQFLKFVEHYYK
;
A
#
# COMPACT_ATOMS: atom_id res chain seq x y z
N PHE A 1 23.00 23.74 0.03
CA PHE A 1 23.78 23.15 1.14
C PHE A 1 24.42 21.81 0.75
N ILE A 2 23.68 20.89 0.09
CA ILE A 2 24.23 19.58 -0.35
C ILE A 2 25.05 19.71 -1.64
N GLU A 3 24.63 20.56 -2.60
CA GLU A 3 25.37 20.84 -3.84
C GLU A 3 26.72 21.51 -3.58
N GLU A 4 26.81 22.38 -2.57
CA GLU A 4 28.05 23.06 -2.16
C GLU A 4 29.07 22.12 -1.50
N MET A 5 28.61 21.09 -0.82
CA MET A 5 29.49 20.12 -0.12
C MET A 5 30.19 19.14 -1.06
N TRP A 6 29.56 18.76 -2.19
CA TRP A 6 30.05 17.67 -3.05
C TRP A 6 30.51 18.13 -4.43
N GLY A 7 30.29 19.40 -4.80
CA GLY A 7 30.69 19.95 -6.10
C GLY A 7 30.01 19.27 -7.30
N VAL A 8 28.98 18.48 -7.07
CA VAL A 8 28.25 17.72 -8.09
C VAL A 8 26.80 18.25 -8.12
N LYS A 9 26.34 18.60 -9.31
CA LYS A 9 24.94 18.99 -9.52
C LYS A 9 24.03 17.75 -9.35
N LEU A 10 23.49 17.56 -8.14
CA LEU A 10 22.62 16.43 -7.83
C LEU A 10 21.33 16.46 -8.67
N LYS A 11 20.94 15.28 -9.16
CA LYS A 11 19.66 15.06 -9.82
C LYS A 11 18.62 14.76 -8.76
N ILE A 12 17.94 15.78 -8.26
CA ILE A 12 16.95 15.63 -7.19
C ILE A 12 15.61 15.16 -7.78
N ILE A 13 15.01 14.16 -7.15
CA ILE A 13 13.65 13.67 -7.42
C ILE A 13 12.83 13.80 -6.13
N ASP A 14 11.79 14.61 -6.19
CA ASP A 14 10.87 14.86 -5.08
C ASP A 14 9.65 13.94 -5.21
N LEU A 15 9.38 13.13 -4.16
CA LEU A 15 8.35 12.10 -4.16
C LEU A 15 7.36 12.32 -3.01
N ALA A 16 6.06 12.18 -3.29
CA ALA A 16 5.04 11.99 -2.27
C ALA A 16 4.52 10.54 -2.35
N VAL A 17 4.46 9.83 -1.24
CA VAL A 17 4.23 8.39 -1.27
C VAL A 17 3.21 7.98 -0.22
N SER A 18 2.18 7.22 -0.63
CA SER A 18 1.20 6.70 0.32
C SER A 18 1.76 5.53 1.12
N THR A 19 1.14 5.21 2.25
CA THR A 19 1.66 4.32 3.31
C THR A 19 2.25 3.00 2.79
N ILE A 20 1.50 2.24 2.00
CA ILE A 20 1.98 0.93 1.52
C ILE A 20 3.13 1.06 0.51
N PRO A 21 3.01 1.87 -0.55
CA PRO A 21 4.14 2.12 -1.44
C PRO A 21 5.38 2.64 -0.72
N SER A 22 5.24 3.52 0.27
CA SER A 22 6.36 4.09 1.02
C SER A 22 7.18 3.03 1.75
N SER A 23 6.51 2.12 2.44
CA SER A 23 7.18 1.15 3.32
C SER A 23 7.61 -0.12 2.61
N TYR A 24 6.86 -0.56 1.58
CA TYR A 24 7.02 -1.91 1.01
C TYR A 24 7.44 -1.94 -0.46
N LEU A 25 7.27 -0.86 -1.21
CA LEU A 25 7.61 -0.83 -2.64
C LEU A 25 8.78 0.11 -2.93
N LEU A 26 8.73 1.33 -2.41
CA LEU A 26 9.70 2.37 -2.70
C LEU A 26 11.15 1.98 -2.37
N PRO A 27 11.48 1.38 -1.21
CA PRO A 27 12.86 1.05 -0.88
C PRO A 27 13.54 0.16 -1.93
N GLY A 28 12.84 -0.86 -2.42
CA GLY A 28 13.34 -1.73 -3.49
C GLY A 28 13.52 -0.99 -4.82
N ILE A 29 12.54 -0.14 -5.18
CA ILE A 29 12.60 0.69 -6.38
C ILE A 29 13.80 1.65 -6.34
N LEU A 30 13.99 2.36 -5.23
CA LEU A 30 15.12 3.32 -5.08
C LEU A 30 16.46 2.60 -5.16
N SER A 31 16.61 1.49 -4.45
CA SER A 31 17.84 0.70 -4.46
C SER A 31 18.19 0.22 -5.87
N ALA A 32 17.22 -0.31 -6.62
CA ALA A 32 17.46 -0.78 -7.98
C ALA A 32 17.72 0.37 -8.98
N PHE A 33 17.05 1.52 -8.81
CA PHE A 33 17.26 2.68 -9.67
C PHE A 33 18.64 3.32 -9.47
N THR A 34 19.10 3.47 -8.22
CA THR A 34 20.42 4.04 -7.89
C THR A 34 21.57 3.18 -8.38
N CYS A 35 21.40 1.86 -8.49
CA CYS A 35 22.39 0.98 -9.13
C CYS A 35 22.59 1.30 -10.62
N GLN A 36 21.55 1.82 -11.31
CA GLN A 36 21.63 2.17 -12.73
C GLN A 36 22.02 3.64 -12.94
N ILE A 37 21.59 4.54 -12.05
CA ILE A 37 21.80 5.99 -12.13
C ILE A 37 22.28 6.49 -10.75
N PRO A 38 23.60 6.49 -10.49
CA PRO A 38 24.13 6.74 -9.15
C PRO A 38 24.00 8.20 -8.65
N ASP A 39 23.92 9.20 -9.55
CA ASP A 39 23.96 10.62 -9.18
C ASP A 39 22.53 11.18 -8.93
N VAL A 40 21.68 10.40 -8.26
CA VAL A 40 20.29 10.81 -7.95
C VAL A 40 20.12 10.90 -6.46
N TYR A 41 19.48 11.98 -6.02
CA TYR A 41 19.08 12.20 -4.65
C TYR A 41 17.55 12.24 -4.56
N PHE A 42 16.99 11.51 -3.60
CA PHE A 42 15.55 11.41 -3.40
C PHE A 42 15.12 12.12 -2.13
N HIS A 43 14.12 13.00 -2.25
CA HIS A 43 13.30 13.42 -1.13
C HIS A 43 11.98 12.65 -1.17
N SER A 44 11.59 12.03 -0.09
CA SER A 44 10.34 11.28 0.00
C SER A 44 9.52 11.72 1.20
N TRP A 45 8.27 12.10 0.96
CA TRP A 45 7.31 12.46 1.99
C TRP A 45 6.17 11.44 2.00
N GLN A 46 5.91 10.85 3.16
CA GLN A 46 4.77 9.96 3.34
C GLN A 46 3.52 10.78 3.68
N SER A 47 2.38 10.43 3.05
CA SER A 47 1.05 10.95 3.36
C SER A 47 -0.01 9.88 3.07
N ASP A 48 -1.28 10.22 3.10
CA ASP A 48 -2.32 9.42 2.46
C ASP A 48 -2.29 9.61 0.93
N SER A 49 -3.08 8.83 0.19
CA SER A 49 -3.08 8.92 -1.28
C SER A 49 -3.60 10.27 -1.80
N LEU A 50 -4.57 10.88 -1.12
CA LEU A 50 -5.12 12.17 -1.52
C LEU A 50 -4.11 13.31 -1.31
N GLY A 51 -3.46 13.33 -0.14
CA GLY A 51 -2.41 14.30 0.16
C GLY A 51 -1.19 14.16 -0.75
N ALA A 52 -0.85 12.93 -1.17
CA ALA A 52 0.23 12.71 -2.14
C ALA A 52 -0.13 13.28 -3.53
N VAL A 53 -1.35 13.12 -4.01
CA VAL A 53 -1.83 13.72 -5.27
C VAL A 53 -1.89 15.23 -5.19
N ALA A 54 -2.36 15.81 -4.06
CA ALA A 54 -2.38 17.25 -3.86
C ALA A 54 -0.99 17.88 -3.99
N ARG A 55 0.06 17.21 -3.48
CA ARG A 55 1.45 17.68 -3.62
C ARG A 55 1.98 17.63 -5.06
N VAL A 56 1.48 16.73 -5.89
CA VAL A 56 1.78 16.72 -7.33
C VAL A 56 1.12 17.91 -8.02
N LEU A 57 -0.12 18.23 -7.66
CA LEU A 57 -0.89 19.32 -8.24
C LEU A 57 -0.32 20.68 -7.88
N ASP A 58 0.03 20.91 -6.61
CA ASP A 58 0.63 22.18 -6.15
C ASP A 58 2.10 22.33 -6.55
N GLY A 59 2.70 21.25 -7.03
CA GLY A 59 4.07 21.23 -7.53
C GLY A 59 5.15 21.15 -6.47
N SER A 60 4.81 20.82 -5.24
CA SER A 60 5.79 20.59 -4.16
C SER A 60 6.58 19.28 -4.34
N VAL A 61 6.10 18.36 -5.18
CA VAL A 61 6.81 17.15 -5.59
C VAL A 61 6.75 16.92 -7.09
N ASP A 62 7.68 16.13 -7.62
CA ASP A 62 7.72 15.75 -9.04
C ASP A 62 6.72 14.63 -9.35
N LEU A 63 6.65 13.62 -8.48
CA LEU A 63 5.85 12.41 -8.67
C LEU A 63 5.20 11.95 -7.36
N ALA A 64 4.11 11.18 -7.47
CA ALA A 64 3.57 10.48 -6.32
C ALA A 64 3.39 8.98 -6.60
N LEU A 65 3.47 8.13 -5.54
CA LEU A 65 3.12 6.71 -5.59
C LEU A 65 1.93 6.47 -4.66
N VAL A 66 0.81 6.04 -5.23
CA VAL A 66 -0.47 5.96 -4.52
C VAL A 66 -1.19 4.63 -4.72
N GLY A 67 -2.10 4.29 -3.80
CA GLY A 67 -2.89 3.07 -3.84
C GLY A 67 -4.28 3.23 -4.49
N ASN A 68 -4.65 4.43 -4.93
CA ASN A 68 -5.95 4.72 -5.53
C ASN A 68 -5.83 5.75 -6.65
N THR A 69 -6.78 5.73 -7.57
CA THR A 69 -7.00 6.81 -8.52
C THR A 69 -8.04 7.80 -7.95
N PHE A 70 -7.99 9.02 -8.45
CA PHE A 70 -8.94 10.10 -8.14
C PHE A 70 -9.39 10.74 -9.45
N ASP A 71 -10.55 11.38 -9.41
CA ASP A 71 -11.05 12.18 -10.54
C ASP A 71 -10.33 13.54 -10.56
N GLU A 72 -9.06 13.50 -11.00
CA GLU A 72 -8.18 14.66 -11.10
C GLU A 72 -7.70 14.80 -12.54
N PRO A 73 -8.35 15.66 -13.33
CA PRO A 73 -8.10 15.78 -14.77
C PRO A 73 -6.67 16.24 -15.11
N ASP A 74 -6.02 16.97 -14.19
CA ASP A 74 -4.67 17.48 -14.34
C ASP A 74 -3.58 16.47 -13.98
N CYS A 75 -3.96 15.30 -13.45
CA CYS A 75 -3.05 14.21 -13.13
C CYS A 75 -3.11 13.07 -14.16
N CYS A 76 -1.97 12.42 -14.35
CA CYS A 76 -1.86 11.15 -15.04
C CYS A 76 -1.52 10.06 -14.01
N PHE A 77 -2.33 9.00 -13.99
CA PHE A 77 -2.15 7.83 -13.13
C PHE A 77 -1.69 6.65 -13.98
N ILE A 78 -0.45 6.20 -13.81
CA ILE A 78 0.12 5.05 -14.53
C ILE A 78 0.18 3.85 -13.59
N PRO A 79 -0.46 2.72 -13.89
CA PRO A 79 -0.37 1.52 -13.06
C PRO A 79 1.03 0.90 -13.13
N PHE A 80 1.61 0.52 -11.99
CA PHE A 80 2.95 -0.06 -11.96
C PHE A 80 3.05 -1.37 -11.16
N CYS A 81 2.20 -1.59 -10.17
CA CYS A 81 2.25 -2.79 -9.33
C CYS A 81 0.84 -3.25 -8.95
N LYS A 82 0.63 -4.56 -8.94
CA LYS A 82 -0.61 -5.18 -8.43
C LYS A 82 -0.38 -5.71 -7.03
N ASP A 83 -1.41 -5.64 -6.20
CA ASP A 83 -1.45 -6.16 -4.83
C ASP A 83 -2.84 -6.75 -4.56
N LYS A 84 -2.96 -7.50 -3.50
CA LYS A 84 -4.24 -8.07 -3.06
C LYS A 84 -4.49 -7.81 -1.58
N LEU A 85 -5.74 -7.76 -1.20
CA LEU A 85 -6.15 -7.76 0.19
C LEU A 85 -6.14 -9.18 0.73
N VAL A 86 -5.70 -9.33 1.98
CA VAL A 86 -5.69 -10.58 2.74
C VAL A 86 -6.26 -10.33 4.13
N ILE A 87 -6.82 -11.36 4.76
CA ILE A 87 -7.11 -11.34 6.19
C ILE A 87 -5.83 -11.80 6.90
N ALA A 88 -5.34 -10.98 7.82
CA ALA A 88 -4.25 -11.31 8.73
C ALA A 88 -4.82 -11.66 10.11
N THR A 89 -4.41 -12.78 10.67
CA THR A 89 -4.84 -13.24 11.99
C THR A 89 -3.64 -13.56 12.88
N PRO A 90 -3.78 -13.57 14.21
CA PRO A 90 -2.74 -14.11 15.07
C PRO A 90 -2.53 -15.61 14.82
N VAL A 91 -1.37 -16.12 15.25
CA VAL A 91 -1.07 -17.55 15.22
C VAL A 91 -1.54 -18.18 16.51
N ASN A 92 -2.68 -18.87 16.45
CA ASN A 92 -3.21 -19.65 17.57
C ASN A 92 -4.04 -20.82 17.05
N GLN A 93 -4.43 -21.72 17.96
CA GLN A 93 -5.13 -22.95 17.62
C GLN A 93 -6.49 -22.70 16.90
N HIS A 94 -7.18 -21.62 17.24
CA HIS A 94 -8.43 -21.23 16.59
C HIS A 94 -8.22 -20.93 15.10
N TYR A 95 -7.27 -20.07 14.75
CA TYR A 95 -7.03 -19.70 13.35
C TYR A 95 -6.25 -20.76 12.55
N LEU A 96 -5.54 -21.68 13.20
CA LEU A 96 -4.98 -22.85 12.54
C LEU A 96 -6.06 -23.78 11.99
N GLN A 97 -7.24 -23.84 12.62
CA GLN A 97 -8.42 -24.55 12.06
C GLN A 97 -8.93 -23.88 10.77
N TYR A 98 -8.83 -22.56 10.67
CA TYR A 98 -9.19 -21.83 9.45
C TYR A 98 -8.21 -22.14 8.31
N GLN A 99 -6.94 -22.37 8.61
CA GLN A 99 -5.96 -22.84 7.61
C GLN A 99 -6.34 -24.21 7.04
N GLN A 100 -6.79 -25.14 7.88
CA GLN A 100 -7.31 -26.44 7.41
C GLN A 100 -8.55 -26.28 6.52
N LYS A 101 -9.47 -25.36 6.86
CA LYS A 101 -10.62 -25.03 6.01
C LYS A 101 -10.18 -24.42 4.67
N MET A 102 -9.14 -23.57 4.66
CA MET A 102 -8.58 -23.00 3.46
C MET A 102 -7.99 -24.09 2.55
N ASP A 103 -7.22 -25.02 3.11
CA ASP A 103 -6.60 -26.12 2.38
C ASP A 103 -7.64 -27.08 1.77
N SER A 104 -8.79 -27.24 2.43
CA SER A 104 -9.94 -28.01 1.92
C SER A 104 -10.85 -27.24 0.95
N GLY A 105 -10.56 -25.94 0.71
CA GLY A 105 -11.36 -25.08 -0.16
C GLY A 105 -12.72 -24.66 0.40
N THR A 106 -12.95 -24.83 1.71
CA THR A 106 -14.25 -24.55 2.37
C THR A 106 -14.26 -23.24 3.14
N LEU A 107 -13.13 -22.53 3.24
CA LEU A 107 -13.04 -21.24 3.94
C LEU A 107 -13.70 -20.12 3.13
N ASP A 108 -14.62 -19.38 3.76
CA ASP A 108 -15.21 -18.16 3.19
C ASP A 108 -15.04 -16.96 4.10
N PHE A 109 -15.23 -15.75 3.57
CA PHE A 109 -15.17 -14.51 4.36
C PHE A 109 -16.18 -14.50 5.51
N SER A 110 -17.34 -15.14 5.33
CA SER A 110 -18.36 -15.26 6.37
C SER A 110 -17.88 -15.94 7.65
N ASP A 111 -16.86 -16.81 7.57
CA ASP A 111 -16.25 -17.43 8.74
C ASP A 111 -15.61 -16.40 9.68
N PHE A 112 -15.17 -15.25 9.14
CA PHE A 112 -14.50 -14.20 9.89
C PHE A 112 -15.45 -13.12 10.44
N LEU A 113 -16.73 -13.09 10.07
CA LEU A 113 -17.64 -11.98 10.45
C LEU A 113 -17.80 -11.79 11.95
N ARG A 114 -17.63 -12.84 12.75
CA ARG A 114 -17.75 -12.80 14.21
C ARG A 114 -16.45 -12.50 14.92
N GLU A 115 -15.33 -12.48 14.18
CA GLU A 115 -14.01 -12.22 14.73
C GLU A 115 -13.83 -10.74 15.10
N PRO A 116 -12.97 -10.42 16.08
CA PRO A 116 -12.67 -9.03 16.43
C PRO A 116 -11.81 -8.40 15.35
N PHE A 117 -12.31 -7.36 14.66
CA PHE A 117 -11.60 -6.65 13.60
C PHE A 117 -10.89 -5.41 14.10
N ILE A 118 -9.63 -5.25 13.69
CA ILE A 118 -8.87 -4.01 13.78
C ILE A 118 -8.93 -3.35 12.39
N MET A 119 -9.47 -2.16 12.31
CA MET A 119 -9.70 -1.46 11.04
C MET A 119 -8.80 -0.23 10.90
N ARG A 120 -8.51 0.13 9.65
CA ARG A 120 -7.89 1.42 9.32
C ARG A 120 -8.87 2.56 9.56
N GLU A 121 -8.31 3.74 9.81
CA GLU A 121 -9.04 5.01 9.92
C GLU A 121 -9.80 5.38 8.64
N THR A 122 -10.78 6.28 8.77
CA THR A 122 -11.46 6.92 7.64
C THR A 122 -10.47 7.78 6.87
N GLY A 123 -10.45 7.68 5.53
CA GLY A 123 -9.48 8.38 4.66
C GLY A 123 -8.34 7.51 4.18
N SER A 124 -8.04 6.40 4.85
CA SER A 124 -7.05 5.43 4.38
C SER A 124 -7.43 4.84 3.02
N GLY A 125 -6.47 4.79 2.10
CA GLY A 125 -6.63 4.11 0.81
C GLY A 125 -6.96 2.62 0.97
N THR A 126 -6.35 1.93 1.93
CA THR A 126 -6.68 0.53 2.24
C THR A 126 -8.11 0.40 2.75
N LYS A 127 -8.59 1.35 3.57
CA LYS A 127 -9.99 1.34 4.05
C LYS A 127 -10.98 1.46 2.88
N LYS A 128 -10.73 2.34 1.91
CA LYS A 128 -11.56 2.44 0.70
C LYS A 128 -11.63 1.12 -0.08
N GLU A 129 -10.50 0.43 -0.21
CA GLU A 129 -10.46 -0.87 -0.89
C GLU A 129 -11.21 -1.95 -0.11
N ILE A 130 -11.13 -1.95 1.23
CA ILE A 130 -11.92 -2.84 2.09
C ILE A 130 -13.42 -2.56 1.91
N ASP A 131 -13.83 -1.28 1.94
CA ASP A 131 -15.23 -0.91 1.77
C ASP A 131 -15.76 -1.36 0.40
N ARG A 132 -14.98 -1.14 -0.67
CA ARG A 132 -15.31 -1.62 -2.01
C ARG A 132 -15.44 -3.15 -2.07
N TYR A 133 -14.56 -3.88 -1.39
CA TYR A 133 -14.63 -5.34 -1.31
C TYR A 133 -15.92 -5.79 -0.62
N LEU A 134 -16.24 -5.22 0.55
CA LEU A 134 -17.45 -5.55 1.31
C LEU A 134 -18.72 -5.22 0.53
N GLU A 135 -18.79 -4.05 -0.11
CA GLU A 135 -19.91 -3.61 -0.94
C GLU A 135 -20.17 -4.59 -2.10
N LYS A 136 -19.15 -4.97 -2.86
CA LYS A 136 -19.26 -5.93 -3.96
C LYS A 136 -19.67 -7.34 -3.53
N ARG A 137 -19.45 -7.66 -2.27
CA ARG A 137 -19.89 -8.92 -1.64
C ARG A 137 -21.25 -8.81 -0.97
N ASN A 138 -21.90 -7.64 -1.02
CA ASN A 138 -23.14 -7.35 -0.28
C ASN A 138 -23.00 -7.60 1.24
N ILE A 139 -21.83 -7.31 1.81
CA ILE A 139 -21.55 -7.46 3.25
C ILE A 139 -21.63 -6.08 3.89
N PRO A 140 -22.62 -5.81 4.76
CA PRO A 140 -22.70 -4.54 5.47
C PRO A 140 -21.47 -4.34 6.36
N ALA A 141 -20.82 -3.17 6.30
CA ALA A 141 -19.69 -2.87 7.19
C ALA A 141 -20.06 -2.93 8.68
N SER A 142 -21.34 -2.73 8.99
CA SER A 142 -21.90 -2.88 10.35
C SER A 142 -21.96 -4.33 10.85
N SER A 143 -21.80 -5.33 9.98
CA SER A 143 -21.75 -6.74 10.38
C SER A 143 -20.38 -7.15 10.95
N LEU A 144 -19.34 -6.32 10.77
CA LEU A 144 -18.03 -6.57 11.33
C LEU A 144 -17.98 -6.17 12.81
N HIS A 145 -17.44 -7.05 13.64
CA HIS A 145 -17.18 -6.77 15.06
C HIS A 145 -15.89 -5.96 15.21
N ILE A 146 -15.96 -4.63 15.06
CA ILE A 146 -14.79 -3.75 15.11
C ILE A 146 -14.43 -3.45 16.57
N VAL A 147 -13.25 -3.90 17.00
CA VAL A 147 -12.70 -3.68 18.35
C VAL A 147 -11.72 -2.52 18.42
N ALA A 148 -11.11 -2.12 17.29
CA ALA A 148 -10.19 -0.97 17.24
C ALA A 148 -10.18 -0.31 15.86
N ARG A 149 -9.90 1.02 15.84
CA ARG A 149 -9.56 1.78 14.63
C ARG A 149 -8.21 2.45 14.84
N MET A 150 -7.29 2.27 13.92
CA MET A 150 -5.93 2.78 14.01
C MET A 150 -5.50 3.40 12.68
N ASN A 151 -4.66 4.43 12.75
CA ASN A 151 -4.07 5.10 11.58
C ASN A 151 -2.63 4.61 11.27
N ASP A 152 -1.97 4.00 12.22
CA ASP A 152 -0.65 3.43 12.06
C ASP A 152 -0.72 1.96 11.64
N LEU A 153 -0.18 1.66 10.46
CA LEU A 153 -0.16 0.31 9.91
C LEU A 153 0.69 -0.66 10.76
N GLU A 154 1.81 -0.20 11.30
CA GLU A 154 2.67 -1.05 12.15
C GLU A 154 1.98 -1.37 13.48
N ALA A 155 1.26 -0.41 14.06
CA ALA A 155 0.45 -0.67 15.24
C ALA A 155 -0.63 -1.73 14.97
N ILE A 156 -1.29 -1.68 13.80
CA ILE A 156 -2.26 -2.70 13.39
C ILE A 156 -1.59 -4.07 13.25
N ARG A 157 -0.48 -4.16 12.52
CA ARG A 157 0.26 -5.41 12.29
C ARG A 157 0.68 -6.07 13.61
N LYS A 158 1.27 -5.27 14.52
CA LYS A 158 1.69 -5.72 15.85
C LYS A 158 0.50 -6.11 16.74
N SER A 159 -0.62 -5.40 16.63
CA SER A 159 -1.86 -5.73 17.36
C SER A 159 -2.45 -7.06 16.89
N VAL A 160 -2.41 -7.32 15.57
CA VAL A 160 -2.81 -8.64 15.03
C VAL A 160 -1.87 -9.73 15.56
N ALA A 161 -0.56 -9.56 15.44
CA ALA A 161 0.42 -10.54 15.94
C ALA A 161 0.29 -10.76 17.46
N GLY A 162 -0.06 -9.71 18.22
CA GLY A 162 -0.31 -9.75 19.65
C GLY A 162 -1.66 -10.32 20.08
N GLY A 163 -2.53 -10.69 19.12
CA GLY A 163 -3.80 -11.37 19.42
C GLY A 163 -4.98 -10.45 19.78
N LEU A 164 -4.89 -9.14 19.56
CA LEU A 164 -6.02 -8.22 19.79
C LEU A 164 -7.21 -8.51 18.86
N GLY A 165 -6.94 -8.99 17.66
CA GLY A 165 -7.94 -9.31 16.67
C GLY A 165 -7.33 -9.59 15.31
N ILE A 166 -8.17 -9.58 14.27
CA ILE A 166 -7.79 -9.78 12.89
C ILE A 166 -7.85 -8.46 12.12
N SER A 167 -7.21 -8.38 10.96
CA SER A 167 -7.31 -7.20 10.10
C SER A 167 -7.28 -7.58 8.63
N ILE A 168 -7.91 -6.76 7.79
CA ILE A 168 -7.75 -6.85 6.33
C ILE A 168 -6.59 -5.92 5.94
N LEU A 169 -5.54 -6.51 5.41
CA LEU A 169 -4.28 -5.84 5.07
C LEU A 169 -3.93 -6.03 3.60
N SER A 170 -2.98 -5.25 3.15
CA SER A 170 -2.24 -5.49 1.92
C SER A 170 -1.38 -6.74 2.06
N ALA A 171 -1.38 -7.64 1.08
CA ALA A 171 -0.55 -8.84 1.13
C ALA A 171 0.94 -8.49 1.24
N CYS A 172 1.40 -7.45 0.53
CA CYS A 172 2.79 -7.02 0.63
C CYS A 172 3.16 -6.49 2.02
N SER A 173 2.20 -5.90 2.77
CA SER A 173 2.42 -5.44 4.13
C SER A 173 2.31 -6.52 5.21
N ALA A 174 1.72 -7.67 4.89
CA ALA A 174 1.55 -8.76 5.84
C ALA A 174 2.61 -9.86 5.68
N LYS A 175 3.30 -9.87 4.52
CA LYS A 175 4.15 -10.97 4.09
C LYS A 175 5.31 -11.28 5.05
N ASP A 176 6.04 -10.28 5.50
CA ASP A 176 7.21 -10.47 6.38
C ASP A 176 6.84 -11.07 7.74
N LEU A 177 5.68 -10.67 8.32
CA LEU A 177 5.17 -11.27 9.56
C LEU A 177 4.65 -12.70 9.33
N ALA A 178 4.08 -12.98 8.15
CA ALA A 178 3.66 -14.33 7.80
C ALA A 178 4.86 -15.26 7.55
N ASP A 179 5.88 -14.79 6.81
CA ASP A 179 7.11 -15.52 6.55
C ASP A 179 7.87 -15.86 7.86
N THR A 180 7.73 -15.01 8.89
CA THR A 180 8.29 -15.23 10.23
C THR A 180 7.32 -15.89 11.23
N HIS A 181 6.19 -16.41 10.74
CA HIS A 181 5.17 -17.11 11.54
C HIS A 181 4.60 -16.31 12.71
N GLN A 182 4.55 -14.97 12.61
CA GLN A 182 3.93 -14.12 13.62
C GLN A 182 2.44 -13.90 13.38
N ILE A 183 2.00 -14.08 12.12
CA ILE A 183 0.59 -14.03 11.72
C ILE A 183 0.30 -15.15 10.72
N LEU A 184 -1.00 -15.47 10.56
CA LEU A 184 -1.49 -16.25 9.42
C LEU A 184 -2.11 -15.31 8.39
N MET A 185 -2.01 -15.67 7.10
CA MET A 185 -2.60 -14.91 6.01
C MET A 185 -3.63 -15.76 5.26
N PHE A 186 -4.83 -15.22 5.12
CA PHE A 186 -5.92 -15.83 4.35
C PHE A 186 -6.26 -14.97 3.14
N PRO A 187 -6.12 -15.48 1.91
CA PRO A 187 -6.45 -14.72 0.72
C PRO A 187 -7.95 -14.46 0.63
N LEU A 188 -8.32 -13.26 0.23
CA LEU A 188 -9.69 -12.94 -0.15
C LEU A 188 -9.92 -13.40 -1.59
N ASN A 189 -10.67 -14.50 -1.77
CA ASN A 189 -10.89 -15.14 -3.06
C ASN A 189 -11.99 -14.42 -3.89
N HIS A 190 -11.74 -13.16 -4.23
CA HIS A 190 -12.63 -12.36 -5.06
C HIS A 190 -11.84 -11.31 -5.85
N GLU A 191 -12.25 -11.02 -7.09
CA GLU A 191 -11.58 -10.02 -7.93
C GLU A 191 -11.52 -8.63 -7.29
N SER A 192 -12.54 -8.26 -6.49
CA SER A 192 -12.54 -6.98 -5.78
C SER A 192 -11.50 -6.87 -4.67
N ALA A 193 -10.84 -7.97 -4.28
CA ALA A 193 -9.71 -7.94 -3.37
C ALA A 193 -8.40 -7.53 -4.07
N MET A 194 -8.38 -7.53 -5.40
CA MET A 194 -7.24 -7.04 -6.17
C MET A 194 -7.26 -5.52 -6.24
N ARG A 195 -6.08 -4.92 -6.09
CA ARG A 195 -5.87 -3.49 -6.22
C ARG A 195 -4.61 -3.19 -7.03
N THR A 196 -4.47 -1.96 -7.44
CA THR A 196 -3.34 -1.49 -8.25
C THR A 196 -2.71 -0.28 -7.58
N PHE A 197 -1.38 -0.22 -7.58
CA PHE A 197 -0.63 0.97 -7.23
C PHE A 197 -0.27 1.75 -8.49
N TYR A 198 -0.28 3.06 -8.35
CA TYR A 198 -0.09 4.00 -9.46
C TYR A 198 1.05 4.95 -9.14
N ILE A 199 1.86 5.25 -10.17
CA ILE A 199 2.73 6.41 -10.16
C ILE A 199 1.99 7.57 -10.84
N VAL A 200 2.06 8.76 -10.23
CA VAL A 200 1.28 9.93 -10.60
C VAL A 200 2.18 11.10 -10.90
N TYR A 201 1.85 11.85 -11.94
CA TYR A 201 2.48 13.13 -12.26
C TYR A 201 1.46 14.13 -12.80
N SER A 202 1.78 15.44 -12.72
CA SER A 202 0.94 16.50 -13.27
C SER A 202 1.15 16.61 -14.78
N LYS A 203 0.04 16.63 -15.55
CA LYS A 203 0.04 16.86 -17.01
C LYS A 203 0.49 18.27 -17.36
N ASN A 204 0.32 19.22 -16.44
CA ASN A 204 0.59 20.65 -16.64
C ASN A 204 2.05 21.03 -16.36
N ARG A 205 2.90 20.05 -16.00
CA ARG A 205 4.32 20.29 -15.67
C ARG A 205 5.25 19.51 -16.57
N ILE A 206 6.34 20.16 -16.99
CA ILE A 206 7.41 19.51 -17.74
C ILE A 206 8.33 18.81 -16.73
N LEU A 207 8.33 17.49 -16.74
CA LEU A 207 9.24 16.70 -15.91
C LEU A 207 10.68 16.82 -16.40
N LYS A 208 11.62 16.96 -15.46
CA LYS A 208 13.06 16.93 -15.72
C LYS A 208 13.48 15.57 -16.33
N PRO A 209 14.57 15.49 -17.10
CA PRO A 209 14.98 14.24 -17.76
C PRO A 209 15.16 13.05 -16.80
N HIS A 210 15.80 13.24 -15.65
CA HIS A 210 16.02 12.19 -14.65
C HIS A 210 14.72 11.75 -13.96
N VAL A 211 13.75 12.67 -13.78
CA VAL A 211 12.41 12.33 -13.26
C VAL A 211 11.65 11.48 -14.27
N LYS A 212 11.74 11.80 -15.58
CA LYS A 212 11.17 10.96 -16.64
C LYS A 212 11.79 9.56 -16.70
N GLN A 213 13.11 9.47 -16.46
CA GLN A 213 13.79 8.18 -16.39
C GLN A 213 13.29 7.35 -15.22
N PHE A 214 13.14 7.96 -14.03
CA PHE A 214 12.58 7.29 -12.86
C PHE A 214 11.13 6.87 -13.08
N LEU A 215 10.28 7.73 -13.64
CA LEU A 215 8.90 7.39 -13.99
C LEU A 215 8.83 6.13 -14.87
N LYS A 216 9.61 6.08 -15.96
CA LYS A 216 9.68 4.92 -16.85
C LYS A 216 10.24 3.67 -16.15
N PHE A 217 11.22 3.84 -15.28
CA PHE A 217 11.78 2.74 -14.51
C PHE A 217 10.72 2.11 -13.60
N VAL A 218 9.99 2.93 -12.83
CA VAL A 218 8.92 2.46 -11.93
C VAL A 218 7.81 1.75 -12.71
N GLU A 219 7.42 2.30 -13.87
CA GLU A 219 6.37 1.69 -14.74
C GLU A 219 6.70 0.26 -15.15
N HIS A 220 8.00 -0.09 -15.28
CA HIS A 220 8.44 -1.41 -15.76
C HIS A 220 9.03 -2.30 -14.67
N TYR A 221 9.24 -1.78 -13.47
CA TYR A 221 9.96 -2.49 -12.39
C TYR A 221 9.28 -3.77 -11.92
N TYR A 222 7.95 -3.84 -11.97
CA TYR A 222 7.15 -5.00 -11.55
C TYR A 222 6.49 -5.74 -12.72
N LYS A 223 6.80 -5.39 -13.96
CA LYS A 223 6.36 -6.12 -15.16
C LYS A 223 7.36 -7.21 -15.51
#